data_b7e02fdbbaa69cc52b855672dd5ddb96
#
_entry.id   b7e02fdbbaa69cc52b855672dd5ddb96
#
_cell.length_a   1.000
_cell.length_b   1.000
_cell.length_c   1.000
_cell.angle_alpha   90.00
_cell.angle_beta   90.00
_cell.angle_gamma   90.00
#
_symmetry.space_group_name_H-M   'P 1'
#
loop_
_entity.id
_entity.type
_entity.pdbx_description
1 polymer ?
#
loop_
_entity_poly.entity_id
_entity_poly.type
_entity_poly.pdbx_seq_one_letter_code
_entity_poly.pdbx_strand_id
1 'polypeptide(L)'
;MNDKELRTLLVCGVCPGQSEAAELVSACKSLGRDGVYGAAKKGKILPFAAKTLTELGLDTDFWNGVLSQYRQRNCAIVSLLDRAYEALEQTGVKKMFVSENFGALLSAGEDLALFASSDVDNYAPIEEKEKIYAAMERLGWRKQERFAGKRQIAAEFFPSDDRLPQNFYFSVDFYPLARLKLPCFIDGDRFVDWNGLTRYRDTHIALAPREALTYICLMHTSLHSFCRAPDTRLYVDLRNLETLRPDCDVIARWCRRDGTCVRAAVAAELSNRLMGTRYPPVLTEGGNRAARLVSRVYDADTGCLANEPGRLEILKIDMMCDDVSDGRGLKKMLFPDRAWMASVYGGSGVSAHLRHFRRMI
;
A
#
# COMPACT_ATOMS: atom_id res chain seq x y z
N MET A 1 -13.36 13.72 20.27
CA MET A 1 -12.73 12.86 19.25
C MET A 1 -12.66 13.60 17.94
N ASN A 2 -11.49 13.77 17.36
CA ASN A 2 -11.31 14.38 16.04
C ASN A 2 -11.47 13.33 14.91
N ASP A 3 -11.48 13.76 13.63
CA ASP A 3 -11.71 12.90 12.48
C ASP A 3 -10.64 11.80 12.31
N LYS A 4 -9.40 12.04 12.73
CA LYS A 4 -8.32 11.03 12.68
C LYS A 4 -8.44 9.99 13.80
N GLU A 5 -8.71 10.43 15.00
CA GLU A 5 -8.97 9.53 16.14
C GLU A 5 -10.13 8.59 15.80
N LEU A 6 -11.24 9.13 15.29
CA LEU A 6 -12.38 8.35 14.85
C LEU A 6 -11.96 7.30 13.80
N ARG A 7 -11.25 7.70 12.75
CA ARG A 7 -10.82 6.76 11.70
C ARG A 7 -9.85 5.73 12.22
N THR A 8 -8.92 6.10 13.10
CA THR A 8 -7.97 5.17 13.69
C THR A 8 -8.70 4.10 14.50
N LEU A 9 -9.61 4.47 15.38
CA LEU A 9 -10.41 3.52 16.16
C LEU A 9 -11.29 2.63 15.29
N LEU A 10 -11.88 3.18 14.23
CA LEU A 10 -12.69 2.39 13.27
C LEU A 10 -11.86 1.35 12.50
N VAL A 11 -10.57 1.61 12.25
CA VAL A 11 -9.66 0.68 11.54
C VAL A 11 -9.01 -0.32 12.48
N CYS A 12 -8.54 0.14 13.64
CA CYS A 12 -7.88 -0.72 14.62
C CYS A 12 -8.86 -1.68 15.29
N GLY A 13 -10.13 -1.28 15.36
CA GLY A 13 -11.12 -1.94 16.18
C GLY A 13 -10.94 -1.59 17.66
N VAL A 14 -11.99 -1.76 18.45
CA VAL A 14 -11.99 -1.58 19.89
C VAL A 14 -12.73 -2.74 20.54
N CYS A 15 -12.21 -3.26 21.63
CA CYS A 15 -12.90 -4.32 22.36
C CYS A 15 -14.08 -3.74 23.14
N PRO A 16 -15.27 -4.40 23.11
CA PRO A 16 -16.37 -4.01 23.97
C PRO A 16 -15.95 -3.97 25.45
N GLY A 17 -16.30 -2.88 26.15
CA GLY A 17 -15.97 -2.68 27.56
C GLY A 17 -14.70 -1.87 27.81
N GLN A 18 -13.92 -1.52 26.80
CA GLN A 18 -12.83 -0.53 26.93
C GLN A 18 -13.39 0.90 26.89
N SER A 19 -12.65 1.86 27.48
CA SER A 19 -13.02 3.28 27.50
C SER A 19 -13.19 3.84 26.09
N GLU A 20 -12.28 3.49 25.18
CA GLU A 20 -12.27 3.88 23.78
C GLU A 20 -13.53 3.42 23.04
N ALA A 21 -14.09 2.27 23.42
CA ALA A 21 -15.34 1.78 22.82
C ALA A 21 -16.52 2.70 23.17
N ALA A 22 -16.62 3.15 24.42
CA ALA A 22 -17.66 4.10 24.86
C ALA A 22 -17.53 5.46 24.16
N GLU A 23 -16.31 5.95 24.02
CA GLU A 23 -16.02 7.20 23.30
C GLU A 23 -16.38 7.09 21.81
N LEU A 24 -15.97 5.99 21.16
CA LEU A 24 -16.30 5.72 19.76
C LEU A 24 -17.82 5.64 19.55
N VAL A 25 -18.53 4.90 20.41
CA VAL A 25 -19.99 4.80 20.35
C VAL A 25 -20.64 6.17 20.49
N SER A 26 -20.18 7.01 21.43
CA SER A 26 -20.69 8.38 21.66
C SER A 26 -20.46 9.25 20.43
N ALA A 27 -19.25 9.22 19.86
CA ALA A 27 -18.90 9.99 18.66
C ALA A 27 -19.74 9.54 17.44
N CYS A 28 -19.91 8.24 17.24
CA CYS A 28 -20.73 7.71 16.15
C CYS A 28 -22.21 8.08 16.31
N LYS A 29 -22.76 8.06 17.51
CA LYS A 29 -24.13 8.53 17.78
C LYS A 29 -24.29 10.02 17.51
N SER A 30 -23.29 10.84 17.85
CA SER A 30 -23.31 12.28 17.59
C SER A 30 -23.25 12.62 16.11
N LEU A 31 -22.45 11.89 15.33
CA LEU A 31 -22.32 12.08 13.87
C LEU A 31 -23.51 11.53 13.09
N GLY A 32 -24.20 10.56 13.66
CA GLY A 32 -25.21 9.78 12.96
C GLY A 32 -24.62 8.85 11.90
N ARG A 33 -25.42 7.90 11.42
CA ARG A 33 -25.02 6.89 10.45
C ARG A 33 -24.38 7.47 9.19
N ASP A 34 -25.02 8.47 8.59
CA ASP A 34 -24.58 9.04 7.32
C ASP A 34 -23.26 9.83 7.48
N GLY A 35 -23.07 10.48 8.63
CA GLY A 35 -21.80 11.16 8.96
C GLY A 35 -20.65 10.16 9.10
N VAL A 36 -20.85 9.06 9.83
CA VAL A 36 -19.86 8.00 9.98
C VAL A 36 -19.55 7.33 8.64
N TYR A 37 -20.59 7.02 7.85
CA TYR A 37 -20.42 6.45 6.50
C TYR A 37 -19.59 7.37 5.61
N GLY A 38 -19.89 8.68 5.59
CA GLY A 38 -19.15 9.66 4.81
C GLY A 38 -17.68 9.76 5.22
N ALA A 39 -17.38 9.82 6.51
CA ALA A 39 -16.02 9.83 7.05
C ALA A 39 -15.24 8.55 6.68
N ALA A 40 -15.85 7.39 6.86
CA ALA A 40 -15.24 6.10 6.54
C ALA A 40 -15.00 5.92 5.03
N LYS A 41 -15.91 6.37 4.19
CA LYS A 41 -15.78 6.35 2.73
C LYS A 41 -14.62 7.25 2.26
N LYS A 42 -14.55 8.47 2.80
CA LYS A 42 -13.47 9.42 2.51
C LYS A 42 -12.11 8.88 2.91
N GLY A 43 -12.01 8.18 4.04
CA GLY A 43 -10.79 7.52 4.51
C GLY A 43 -10.45 6.21 3.81
N LYS A 44 -11.29 5.72 2.87
CA LYS A 44 -11.15 4.38 2.26
C LYS A 44 -11.12 3.24 3.29
N ILE A 45 -11.85 3.39 4.40
CA ILE A 45 -11.88 2.44 5.53
C ILE A 45 -13.29 1.87 5.77
N LEU A 46 -14.19 2.04 4.83
CA LEU A 46 -15.62 1.71 5.02
C LEU A 46 -15.87 0.27 5.50
N PRO A 47 -15.23 -0.80 4.96
CA PRO A 47 -15.47 -2.15 5.47
C PRO A 47 -14.89 -2.38 6.87
N PHE A 48 -13.79 -1.72 7.24
CA PHE A 48 -13.25 -1.79 8.60
C PHE A 48 -14.20 -1.11 9.60
N ALA A 49 -14.70 0.07 9.25
CA ALA A 49 -15.71 0.76 10.05
C ALA A 49 -16.97 -0.10 10.23
N ALA A 50 -17.43 -0.73 9.14
CA ALA A 50 -18.60 -1.61 9.19
C ALA A 50 -18.37 -2.81 10.13
N LYS A 51 -17.19 -3.45 10.07
CA LYS A 51 -16.81 -4.54 10.98
C LYS A 51 -16.85 -4.07 12.44
N THR A 52 -16.13 -3.00 12.77
CA THR A 52 -16.02 -2.48 14.14
C THR A 52 -17.37 -2.06 14.70
N LEU A 53 -18.22 -1.38 13.91
CA LEU A 53 -19.54 -0.92 14.35
C LEU A 53 -20.52 -2.08 14.53
N THR A 54 -20.43 -3.13 13.70
CA THR A 54 -21.20 -4.36 13.89
C THR A 54 -20.79 -5.06 15.19
N GLU A 55 -19.50 -5.18 15.48
CA GLU A 55 -18.97 -5.77 16.71
C GLU A 55 -19.39 -4.99 17.97
N LEU A 56 -19.56 -3.68 17.87
CA LEU A 56 -20.09 -2.81 18.92
C LEU A 56 -21.62 -2.80 19.01
N GLY A 57 -22.34 -3.53 18.16
CA GLY A 57 -23.80 -3.60 18.15
C GLY A 57 -24.48 -2.32 17.66
N LEU A 58 -23.79 -1.45 16.90
CA LEU A 58 -24.32 -0.21 16.37
C LEU A 58 -24.86 -0.43 14.95
N ASP A 59 -26.19 -0.25 14.75
CA ASP A 59 -26.86 -0.30 13.44
C ASP A 59 -26.43 -1.53 12.60
N THR A 60 -26.43 -2.68 13.24
CA THR A 60 -25.83 -3.94 12.75
C THR A 60 -26.34 -4.38 11.39
N ASP A 61 -27.65 -4.20 11.13
CA ASP A 61 -28.24 -4.61 9.84
C ASP A 61 -27.67 -3.78 8.68
N PHE A 62 -27.54 -2.47 8.89
CA PHE A 62 -26.95 -1.59 7.89
C PHE A 62 -25.48 -1.93 7.62
N TRP A 63 -24.68 -2.08 8.68
CA TRP A 63 -23.24 -2.33 8.52
C TRP A 63 -22.93 -3.74 8.01
N ASN A 64 -23.73 -4.74 8.37
CA ASN A 64 -23.67 -6.06 7.76
C ASN A 64 -24.04 -6.02 6.27
N GLY A 65 -24.96 -5.17 5.88
CA GLY A 65 -25.28 -4.89 4.47
C GLY A 65 -24.06 -4.35 3.71
N VAL A 66 -23.33 -3.41 4.31
CA VAL A 66 -22.07 -2.87 3.75
C VAL A 66 -21.01 -3.97 3.59
N LEU A 67 -20.78 -4.77 4.63
CA LEU A 67 -19.82 -5.89 4.56
C LEU A 67 -20.19 -6.90 3.48
N SER A 68 -21.48 -7.23 3.36
CA SER A 68 -21.98 -8.15 2.34
C SER A 68 -21.72 -7.63 0.92
N GLN A 69 -21.95 -6.34 0.66
CA GLN A 69 -21.66 -5.71 -0.63
C GLN A 69 -20.16 -5.77 -0.97
N TYR A 70 -19.28 -5.45 0.00
CA TYR A 70 -17.85 -5.56 -0.20
C TYR A 70 -17.40 -7.00 -0.43
N ARG A 71 -17.96 -7.96 0.30
CA ARG A 71 -17.64 -9.38 0.10
C ARG A 71 -18.05 -9.85 -1.29
N GLN A 72 -19.25 -9.52 -1.75
CA GLN A 72 -19.73 -9.87 -3.09
C GLN A 72 -18.82 -9.28 -4.18
N ARG A 73 -18.50 -7.98 -4.07
CA ARG A 73 -17.55 -7.31 -4.98
C ARG A 73 -16.19 -8.00 -5.01
N ASN A 74 -15.64 -8.31 -3.84
CA ASN A 74 -14.30 -8.85 -3.73
C ASN A 74 -14.22 -10.32 -4.16
N CYS A 75 -15.30 -11.09 -4.01
CA CYS A 75 -15.41 -12.41 -4.63
C CYS A 75 -15.39 -12.32 -6.17
N ALA A 76 -16.02 -11.30 -6.76
CA ALA A 76 -15.93 -11.08 -8.20
C ALA A 76 -14.50 -10.69 -8.63
N ILE A 77 -13.79 -9.91 -7.81
CA ILE A 77 -12.37 -9.58 -8.03
C ILE A 77 -11.51 -10.85 -7.99
N VAL A 78 -11.69 -11.74 -6.99
CA VAL A 78 -10.95 -13.01 -6.92
C VAL A 78 -11.20 -13.86 -8.16
N SER A 79 -12.46 -13.99 -8.60
CA SER A 79 -12.79 -14.76 -9.81
C SER A 79 -12.16 -14.16 -11.07
N LEU A 80 -12.06 -12.84 -11.15
CA LEU A 80 -11.38 -12.15 -12.26
C LEU A 80 -9.87 -12.38 -12.23
N LEU A 81 -9.26 -12.26 -11.05
CA LEU A 81 -7.83 -12.51 -10.87
C LEU A 81 -7.47 -13.96 -11.19
N ASP A 82 -8.29 -14.91 -10.79
CA ASP A 82 -8.06 -16.32 -11.08
C ASP A 82 -7.97 -16.56 -12.60
N ARG A 83 -8.92 -16.03 -13.38
CA ARG A 83 -8.87 -16.07 -14.85
C ARG A 83 -7.64 -15.35 -15.42
N ALA A 84 -7.25 -14.22 -14.81
CA ALA A 84 -6.06 -13.51 -15.26
C ALA A 84 -4.79 -14.32 -15.02
N TYR A 85 -4.66 -14.94 -13.86
CA TYR A 85 -3.51 -15.77 -13.53
C TYR A 85 -3.48 -17.08 -14.35
N GLU A 86 -4.62 -17.67 -14.65
CA GLU A 86 -4.70 -18.78 -15.60
C GLU A 86 -4.18 -18.39 -16.99
N ALA A 87 -4.61 -17.22 -17.51
CA ALA A 87 -4.12 -16.71 -18.78
C ALA A 87 -2.60 -16.41 -18.76
N LEU A 88 -2.08 -15.92 -17.63
CA LEU A 88 -0.65 -15.69 -17.41
C LEU A 88 0.14 -17.01 -17.43
N GLU A 89 -0.34 -18.05 -16.76
CA GLU A 89 0.27 -19.39 -16.83
C GLU A 89 0.29 -19.94 -18.27
N GLN A 90 -0.81 -19.78 -19.02
CA GLN A 90 -0.91 -20.21 -20.43
C GLN A 90 0.05 -19.46 -21.36
N THR A 91 0.46 -18.24 -21.01
CA THR A 91 1.49 -17.48 -21.75
C THR A 91 2.91 -17.72 -21.23
N GLY A 92 3.06 -18.58 -20.21
CA GLY A 92 4.34 -18.96 -19.65
C GLY A 92 4.95 -17.92 -18.71
N VAL A 93 4.13 -17.05 -18.10
CA VAL A 93 4.55 -16.17 -16.99
C VAL A 93 4.79 -17.05 -15.76
N LYS A 94 5.99 -16.96 -15.18
CA LYS A 94 6.38 -17.74 -14.01
C LYS A 94 6.68 -16.89 -12.79
N LYS A 95 6.98 -15.61 -13.02
CA LYS A 95 7.43 -14.68 -11.98
C LYS A 95 6.42 -13.54 -11.86
N MET A 96 5.34 -13.78 -11.14
CA MET A 96 4.34 -12.77 -10.82
C MET A 96 3.53 -13.20 -9.60
N PHE A 97 3.13 -12.26 -8.76
CA PHE A 97 2.27 -12.49 -7.59
C PHE A 97 1.44 -11.26 -7.24
N VAL A 98 0.35 -11.47 -6.51
CA VAL A 98 -0.44 -10.39 -5.92
C VAL A 98 0.34 -9.77 -4.77
N SER A 99 0.55 -8.46 -4.86
CA SER A 99 1.34 -7.70 -3.89
C SER A 99 0.46 -6.80 -2.99
N GLU A 100 1.11 -6.07 -2.10
CA GLU A 100 0.53 -5.03 -1.25
C GLU A 100 -0.73 -5.49 -0.47
N ASN A 101 -1.74 -4.64 -0.41
CA ASN A 101 -2.91 -4.79 0.42
C ASN A 101 -3.72 -6.08 0.14
N PHE A 102 -3.96 -6.40 -1.14
CA PHE A 102 -4.71 -7.60 -1.48
C PHE A 102 -3.89 -8.86 -1.24
N GLY A 103 -2.58 -8.82 -1.58
CA GLY A 103 -1.65 -9.89 -1.27
C GLY A 103 -1.54 -10.18 0.22
N ALA A 104 -1.44 -9.14 1.05
CA ALA A 104 -1.39 -9.26 2.52
C ALA A 104 -2.70 -9.86 3.07
N LEU A 105 -3.86 -9.39 2.59
CA LEU A 105 -5.17 -9.89 3.00
C LEU A 105 -5.37 -11.37 2.65
N LEU A 106 -5.05 -11.75 1.39
CA LEU A 106 -5.18 -13.14 0.94
C LEU A 106 -4.23 -14.08 1.69
N SER A 107 -2.98 -13.65 1.90
CA SER A 107 -1.96 -14.45 2.61
C SER A 107 -2.30 -14.66 4.07
N ALA A 108 -2.89 -13.68 4.74
CA ALA A 108 -3.34 -13.80 6.13
C ALA A 108 -4.67 -14.58 6.28
N GLY A 109 -5.36 -14.87 5.18
CA GLY A 109 -6.67 -15.54 5.22
C GLY A 109 -7.80 -14.68 5.80
N GLU A 110 -7.65 -13.37 5.72
CA GLU A 110 -8.64 -12.41 6.23
C GLU A 110 -9.94 -12.40 5.41
N ASP A 111 -11.01 -11.86 5.99
CA ASP A 111 -12.30 -11.74 5.29
C ASP A 111 -12.17 -10.83 4.06
N LEU A 112 -12.54 -11.37 2.91
CA LEU A 112 -12.53 -10.62 1.65
C LEU A 112 -13.33 -9.32 1.72
N ALA A 113 -14.33 -9.21 2.59
CA ALA A 113 -15.07 -7.97 2.80
C ALA A 113 -14.16 -6.79 3.19
N LEU A 114 -13.00 -7.04 3.81
CA LEU A 114 -12.09 -6.00 4.28
C LEU A 114 -11.22 -5.36 3.20
N PHE A 115 -11.24 -5.87 1.97
CA PHE A 115 -10.54 -5.22 0.87
C PHE A 115 -11.30 -4.00 0.36
N ALA A 116 -10.74 -2.81 0.56
CA ALA A 116 -11.38 -1.52 0.28
C ALA A 116 -10.88 -0.80 -0.98
N SER A 117 -9.81 -1.30 -1.62
CA SER A 117 -9.22 -0.63 -2.79
C SER A 117 -10.02 -0.86 -4.07
N SER A 118 -9.81 0.01 -5.06
CA SER A 118 -10.34 -0.12 -6.42
C SER A 118 -9.34 -0.72 -7.40
N ASP A 119 -8.14 -1.04 -6.93
CA ASP A 119 -7.03 -1.62 -7.68
C ASP A 119 -6.49 -2.84 -6.97
N VAL A 120 -5.93 -3.75 -7.75
CA VAL A 120 -5.17 -4.88 -7.23
C VAL A 120 -3.77 -4.78 -7.80
N ASP A 121 -2.82 -4.59 -6.88
CA ASP A 121 -1.42 -4.47 -7.23
C ASP A 121 -0.78 -5.86 -7.32
N ASN A 122 0.03 -6.02 -8.34
CA ASN A 122 0.82 -7.22 -8.58
C ASN A 122 2.25 -6.81 -8.83
N TYR A 123 3.17 -7.70 -8.56
CA TYR A 123 4.57 -7.52 -8.88
C TYR A 123 5.05 -8.60 -9.85
N ALA A 124 5.80 -8.17 -10.87
CA ALA A 124 6.52 -9.04 -11.78
C ALA A 124 7.82 -8.38 -12.24
N PRO A 125 8.91 -9.12 -12.52
CA PRO A 125 10.09 -8.55 -13.12
C PRO A 125 9.79 -8.12 -14.57
N ILE A 126 10.51 -7.09 -15.04
CA ILE A 126 10.27 -6.46 -16.35
C ILE A 126 10.42 -7.44 -17.51
N GLU A 127 11.19 -8.50 -17.34
CA GLU A 127 11.41 -9.55 -18.34
C GLU A 127 10.15 -10.35 -18.67
N GLU A 128 9.18 -10.43 -17.76
CA GLU A 128 7.90 -11.09 -18.00
C GLU A 128 6.89 -10.22 -18.76
N LYS A 129 7.21 -8.95 -18.99
CA LYS A 129 6.30 -7.92 -19.52
C LYS A 129 5.55 -8.36 -20.80
N GLU A 130 6.26 -8.86 -21.81
CA GLU A 130 5.64 -9.19 -23.09
C GLU A 130 4.66 -10.37 -22.98
N LYS A 131 4.96 -11.35 -22.12
CA LYS A 131 4.05 -12.46 -21.83
C LYS A 131 2.82 -11.98 -21.08
N ILE A 132 3.00 -11.06 -20.10
CA ILE A 132 1.90 -10.45 -19.37
C ILE A 132 0.98 -9.69 -20.34
N TYR A 133 1.55 -8.93 -21.26
CA TYR A 133 0.77 -8.19 -22.26
C TYR A 133 -0.03 -9.14 -23.15
N ALA A 134 0.58 -10.22 -23.62
CA ALA A 134 -0.11 -11.22 -24.42
C ALA A 134 -1.27 -11.90 -23.66
N ALA A 135 -1.10 -12.15 -22.35
CA ALA A 135 -2.16 -12.71 -21.52
C ALA A 135 -3.34 -11.74 -21.38
N MET A 136 -3.07 -10.47 -21.06
CA MET A 136 -4.11 -9.45 -20.86
C MET A 136 -4.82 -9.08 -22.17
N GLU A 137 -4.11 -9.08 -23.29
CA GLU A 137 -4.70 -8.87 -24.61
C GLU A 137 -5.69 -10.00 -24.99
N ARG A 138 -5.35 -11.25 -24.69
CA ARG A 138 -6.28 -12.40 -24.87
C ARG A 138 -7.56 -12.25 -24.06
N LEU A 139 -7.48 -11.60 -22.90
CA LEU A 139 -8.63 -11.30 -22.06
C LEU A 139 -9.42 -10.06 -22.55
N GLY A 140 -8.93 -9.37 -23.58
CA GLY A 140 -9.55 -8.15 -24.10
C GLY A 140 -9.41 -6.94 -23.18
N TRP A 141 -8.40 -6.92 -22.29
CA TRP A 141 -8.23 -5.82 -21.34
C TRP A 141 -7.51 -4.64 -21.96
N ARG A 142 -8.00 -3.44 -21.69
CA ARG A 142 -7.34 -2.20 -22.10
C ARG A 142 -6.12 -1.94 -21.22
N LYS A 143 -4.99 -1.61 -21.85
CA LYS A 143 -3.71 -1.37 -21.19
C LYS A 143 -3.38 0.12 -21.11
N GLN A 144 -2.75 0.52 -20.00
CA GLN A 144 -2.08 1.81 -19.84
C GLN A 144 -0.70 1.59 -19.20
N GLU A 145 0.35 2.13 -19.81
CA GLU A 145 1.72 1.98 -19.35
C GLU A 145 2.16 3.19 -18.52
N ARG A 146 2.98 2.95 -17.49
CA ARG A 146 3.58 3.99 -16.65
C ARG A 146 5.10 3.96 -16.76
N PHE A 147 5.68 5.14 -16.87
CA PHE A 147 7.13 5.33 -17.06
C PHE A 147 7.72 6.28 -16.03
N ALA A 148 8.96 5.99 -15.59
CA ALA A 148 9.85 6.92 -14.92
C ALA A 148 11.05 7.19 -15.85
N GLY A 149 11.01 8.32 -16.55
CA GLY A 149 11.94 8.61 -17.63
C GLY A 149 11.70 7.70 -18.83
N LYS A 150 12.75 7.02 -19.27
CA LYS A 150 12.69 6.01 -20.35
C LYS A 150 12.35 4.60 -19.83
N ARG A 151 12.35 4.40 -18.51
CA ARG A 151 12.12 3.09 -17.90
C ARG A 151 10.66 2.92 -17.59
N GLN A 152 10.05 1.88 -18.13
CA GLN A 152 8.72 1.47 -17.75
C GLN A 152 8.76 0.93 -16.33
N ILE A 153 7.86 1.44 -15.47
CA ILE A 153 7.79 1.07 -14.05
C ILE A 153 6.59 0.22 -13.72
N ALA A 154 5.49 0.38 -14.47
CA ALA A 154 4.27 -0.36 -14.26
C ALA A 154 3.42 -0.44 -15.54
N ALA A 155 2.42 -1.31 -15.53
CA ALA A 155 1.32 -1.34 -16.47
C ALA A 155 0.00 -1.56 -15.73
N GLU A 156 -1.03 -0.83 -16.14
CA GLU A 156 -2.39 -0.96 -15.64
C GLU A 156 -3.28 -1.58 -16.69
N PHE A 157 -4.10 -2.55 -16.28
CA PHE A 157 -5.01 -3.27 -17.14
C PHE A 157 -6.44 -3.10 -16.64
N PHE A 158 -7.32 -2.68 -17.53
CA PHE A 158 -8.72 -2.34 -17.23
C PHE A 158 -9.63 -3.40 -17.82
N PRO A 159 -10.19 -4.29 -16.99
CA PRO A 159 -11.15 -5.29 -17.46
C PRO A 159 -12.48 -4.65 -17.85
N SER A 160 -13.19 -5.26 -18.78
CA SER A 160 -14.58 -4.93 -19.09
C SER A 160 -15.49 -5.91 -18.34
N ASP A 161 -15.87 -5.57 -17.10
CA ASP A 161 -16.74 -6.41 -16.26
C ASP A 161 -17.67 -5.51 -15.44
N ASP A 162 -18.96 -5.54 -15.72
CA ASP A 162 -19.99 -4.70 -15.08
C ASP A 162 -20.18 -4.98 -13.59
N ARG A 163 -19.66 -6.11 -13.09
CA ARG A 163 -19.68 -6.46 -11.65
C ARG A 163 -18.64 -5.71 -10.83
N LEU A 164 -17.70 -5.03 -11.49
CA LEU A 164 -16.60 -4.30 -10.86
C LEU A 164 -16.86 -2.80 -10.88
N PRO A 165 -16.23 -2.03 -9.97
CA PRO A 165 -16.23 -0.58 -10.06
C PRO A 165 -15.70 -0.11 -11.43
N GLN A 166 -16.31 0.94 -12.00
CA GLN A 166 -15.92 1.48 -13.32
C GLN A 166 -14.44 1.86 -13.44
N ASN A 167 -13.80 2.16 -12.31
CA ASN A 167 -12.39 2.54 -12.22
C ASN A 167 -11.51 1.40 -11.67
N PHE A 168 -12.00 0.16 -11.63
CA PHE A 168 -11.19 -0.98 -11.21
C PHE A 168 -10.09 -1.25 -12.25
N TYR A 169 -8.89 -1.50 -11.77
CA TYR A 169 -7.78 -1.95 -12.60
C TYR A 169 -6.88 -2.94 -11.86
N PHE A 170 -6.22 -3.75 -12.67
CA PHE A 170 -5.19 -4.69 -12.29
C PHE A 170 -3.85 -4.03 -12.61
N SER A 171 -3.08 -3.68 -11.58
CA SER A 171 -1.76 -3.08 -11.74
C SER A 171 -0.67 -4.15 -11.72
N VAL A 172 0.34 -3.99 -12.54
CA VAL A 172 1.57 -4.77 -12.47
C VAL A 172 2.74 -3.81 -12.35
N ASP A 173 3.37 -3.80 -11.19
CA ASP A 173 4.57 -3.05 -10.92
C ASP A 173 5.80 -3.89 -11.27
N PHE A 174 6.69 -3.33 -12.08
CA PHE A 174 7.95 -3.97 -12.46
C PHE A 174 9.10 -3.64 -11.50
N TYR A 175 8.88 -2.67 -10.62
CA TYR A 175 9.82 -2.24 -9.58
C TYR A 175 9.03 -1.81 -8.34
N PRO A 176 9.06 -2.58 -7.25
CA PRO A 176 8.16 -2.37 -6.10
C PRO A 176 8.36 -1.05 -5.36
N LEU A 177 9.43 -0.32 -5.67
CA LEU A 177 9.70 1.00 -5.08
C LEU A 177 9.88 2.10 -6.13
N ALA A 178 9.61 1.82 -7.41
CA ALA A 178 9.78 2.84 -8.44
C ALA A 178 8.68 3.89 -8.34
N ARG A 179 9.07 5.13 -8.11
CA ARG A 179 8.18 6.28 -8.18
C ARG A 179 8.64 7.26 -9.24
N LEU A 180 7.66 7.99 -9.78
CA LEU A 180 7.90 9.09 -10.71
C LEU A 180 8.86 10.17 -10.15
N LYS A 181 8.92 10.33 -8.82
CA LYS A 181 9.72 11.37 -8.16
C LYS A 181 11.04 10.90 -7.57
N LEU A 182 11.14 9.62 -7.20
CA LEU A 182 12.31 9.01 -6.58
C LEU A 182 12.57 7.68 -7.28
N PRO A 183 13.44 7.63 -8.27
CA PRO A 183 13.75 6.40 -8.99
C PRO A 183 14.62 5.48 -8.10
N CYS A 184 13.98 4.81 -7.15
CA CYS A 184 14.59 3.71 -6.41
C CYS A 184 14.19 2.41 -7.12
N PHE A 185 15.07 1.89 -7.95
CA PHE A 185 14.82 0.67 -8.72
C PHE A 185 15.42 -0.53 -7.97
N ILE A 186 14.67 -1.01 -6.97
CA ILE A 186 15.01 -2.29 -6.32
C ILE A 186 14.46 -3.39 -7.20
N ASP A 187 15.35 -4.31 -7.55
CA ASP A 187 15.01 -5.49 -8.33
C ASP A 187 14.41 -6.56 -7.42
N GLY A 188 13.24 -7.08 -7.78
CA GLY A 188 12.56 -8.12 -7.03
C GLY A 188 13.32 -9.45 -7.00
N ASP A 189 14.10 -9.78 -8.03
CA ASP A 189 14.93 -10.98 -8.04
C ASP A 189 15.95 -11.01 -6.88
N ARG A 190 16.18 -9.87 -6.21
CA ARG A 190 17.06 -9.78 -5.04
C ARG A 190 16.41 -10.21 -3.72
N PHE A 191 15.07 -10.21 -3.62
CA PHE A 191 14.35 -10.51 -2.38
C PHE A 191 13.16 -11.46 -2.56
N VAL A 192 12.79 -11.83 -3.78
CA VAL A 192 11.71 -12.79 -4.02
C VAL A 192 12.31 -14.17 -4.33
N ASP A 193 11.94 -15.17 -3.54
CA ASP A 193 12.13 -16.55 -3.94
C ASP A 193 10.98 -16.96 -4.86
N TRP A 194 11.21 -16.95 -6.16
CA TRP A 194 10.21 -17.29 -7.16
C TRP A 194 9.76 -18.75 -7.12
N ASN A 195 10.56 -19.64 -6.56
CA ASN A 195 10.17 -21.04 -6.36
C ASN A 195 9.32 -21.21 -5.10
N GLY A 196 9.33 -20.25 -4.21
CA GLY A 196 8.54 -20.21 -2.98
C GLY A 196 7.15 -19.59 -3.15
N LEU A 197 6.71 -19.27 -4.38
CA LEU A 197 5.36 -18.80 -4.63
C LEU A 197 4.35 -19.90 -4.28
N THR A 198 3.27 -19.52 -3.62
CA THR A 198 2.16 -20.42 -3.29
C THR A 198 0.89 -19.99 -4.02
N ARG A 199 -0.11 -20.85 -4.08
CA ARG A 199 -1.41 -20.49 -4.64
C ARG A 199 -2.40 -20.12 -3.54
N TYR A 200 -3.25 -19.15 -3.84
CA TYR A 200 -4.38 -18.84 -2.97
C TYR A 200 -5.47 -19.90 -3.15
N ARG A 201 -5.62 -20.79 -2.15
CA ARG A 201 -6.61 -21.88 -2.20
C ARG A 201 -6.51 -22.69 -3.51
N ASP A 202 -7.66 -23.06 -4.08
CA ASP A 202 -7.77 -23.82 -5.34
C ASP A 202 -7.80 -22.90 -6.58
N THR A 203 -7.10 -21.77 -6.55
CA THR A 203 -7.02 -20.79 -7.64
C THR A 203 -5.62 -20.78 -8.29
N HIS A 204 -5.49 -20.10 -9.44
CA HIS A 204 -4.20 -19.84 -10.09
C HIS A 204 -3.46 -18.63 -9.48
N ILE A 205 -4.13 -17.86 -8.60
CA ILE A 205 -3.58 -16.64 -8.01
C ILE A 205 -2.32 -16.96 -7.20
N ALA A 206 -1.20 -16.40 -7.61
CA ALA A 206 0.08 -16.58 -6.94
C ALA A 206 0.26 -15.58 -5.78
N LEU A 207 0.74 -16.08 -4.65
CA LEU A 207 1.10 -15.32 -3.46
C LEU A 207 2.61 -15.44 -3.22
N ALA A 208 3.23 -14.33 -2.86
CA ALA A 208 4.65 -14.28 -2.53
C ALA A 208 4.94 -14.86 -1.14
N PRO A 209 6.20 -15.28 -0.87
CA PRO A 209 6.68 -15.52 0.47
C PRO A 209 6.40 -14.32 1.39
N ARG A 210 6.01 -14.61 2.62
CA ARG A 210 5.62 -13.59 3.63
C ARG A 210 6.68 -12.52 3.86
N GLU A 211 7.97 -12.88 3.79
CA GLU A 211 9.10 -11.95 3.92
C GLU A 211 9.08 -10.91 2.78
N ALA A 212 8.87 -11.35 1.54
CA ALA A 212 8.81 -10.48 0.37
C ALA A 212 7.61 -9.53 0.44
N LEU A 213 6.42 -10.05 0.78
CA LEU A 213 5.23 -9.21 0.99
C LEU A 213 5.43 -8.20 2.12
N THR A 214 6.00 -8.62 3.25
CA THR A 214 6.28 -7.72 4.39
C THR A 214 7.24 -6.62 3.97
N TYR A 215 8.33 -6.95 3.25
CA TYR A 215 9.26 -5.96 2.74
C TYR A 215 8.58 -4.95 1.82
N ILE A 216 7.75 -5.40 0.88
CA ILE A 216 7.00 -4.52 -0.03
C ILE A 216 6.05 -3.62 0.78
N CYS A 217 5.28 -4.15 1.73
CA CYS A 217 4.34 -3.36 2.52
C CYS A 217 5.05 -2.34 3.44
N LEU A 218 6.19 -2.69 4.04
CA LEU A 218 7.02 -1.72 4.77
C LEU A 218 7.45 -0.55 3.86
N MET A 219 7.83 -0.84 2.62
CA MET A 219 8.21 0.19 1.65
C MET A 219 7.00 0.99 1.19
N HIS A 220 5.86 0.35 0.96
CA HIS A 220 4.62 0.98 0.50
C HIS A 220 4.15 2.08 1.48
N THR A 221 4.21 1.87 2.78
CA THR A 221 3.89 2.93 3.75
C THR A 221 4.73 4.20 3.55
N SER A 222 6.02 4.04 3.26
CA SER A 222 6.93 5.16 2.99
C SER A 222 6.57 5.90 1.71
N LEU A 223 6.02 5.19 0.73
CA LEU A 223 5.54 5.79 -0.51
C LEU A 223 4.36 6.73 -0.25
N HIS A 224 3.58 6.54 0.80
CA HIS A 224 2.56 7.43 1.29
C HIS A 224 3.06 8.39 2.38
N SER A 225 4.38 8.63 2.45
CA SER A 225 5.00 9.49 3.46
C SER A 225 4.53 9.13 4.89
N PHE A 226 4.21 7.86 5.11
CA PHE A 226 3.74 7.23 6.35
C PHE A 226 2.38 7.70 6.90
N CYS A 227 1.90 8.87 6.54
CA CYS A 227 0.67 9.48 7.10
C CYS A 227 -0.28 10.09 6.07
N ARG A 228 -0.03 9.90 4.76
CA ARG A 228 -0.96 10.29 3.69
C ARG A 228 -2.01 9.20 3.47
N ALA A 229 -3.17 9.63 2.97
CA ALA A 229 -4.23 8.69 2.59
C ALA A 229 -3.70 7.55 1.69
N PRO A 230 -4.07 6.30 1.96
CA PRO A 230 -5.09 5.84 2.90
C PRO A 230 -4.63 5.71 4.38
N ASP A 231 -3.60 6.41 4.79
CA ASP A 231 -3.07 6.60 6.15
C ASP A 231 -3.07 5.34 7.04
N THR A 232 -3.87 5.31 8.11
CA THR A 232 -3.93 4.20 9.08
C THR A 232 -4.21 2.84 8.44
N ARG A 233 -4.95 2.77 7.31
CA ARG A 233 -5.25 1.52 6.61
C ARG A 233 -3.99 0.79 6.12
N LEU A 234 -2.93 1.51 5.75
CA LEU A 234 -1.67 0.91 5.30
C LEU A 234 -1.02 0.00 6.35
N TYR A 235 -1.29 0.28 7.63
CA TYR A 235 -0.74 -0.49 8.74
C TYR A 235 -1.54 -1.75 9.03
N VAL A 236 -2.76 -1.87 8.53
CA VAL A 236 -3.54 -3.12 8.57
C VAL A 236 -2.82 -4.22 7.79
N ASP A 237 -2.23 -3.88 6.65
CA ASP A 237 -1.47 -4.84 5.83
C ASP A 237 -0.27 -5.38 6.64
N LEU A 238 0.46 -4.51 7.34
CA LEU A 238 1.56 -4.90 8.21
C LEU A 238 1.10 -5.75 9.41
N ARG A 239 -0.05 -5.42 10.01
CA ARG A 239 -0.66 -6.24 11.07
C ARG A 239 -1.00 -7.64 10.56
N ASN A 240 -1.63 -7.73 9.40
CA ASN A 240 -2.00 -9.02 8.80
C ASN A 240 -0.75 -9.87 8.50
N LEU A 241 0.30 -9.26 7.98
CA LEU A 241 1.56 -9.95 7.67
C LEU A 241 2.33 -10.36 8.93
N GLU A 242 2.29 -9.56 10.01
CA GLU A 242 2.93 -9.92 11.29
C GLU A 242 2.36 -11.22 11.85
N THR A 243 1.07 -11.50 11.68
CA THR A 243 0.45 -12.78 12.11
C THR A 243 1.06 -13.99 11.43
N LEU A 244 1.63 -13.83 10.25
CA LEU A 244 2.34 -14.88 9.50
C LEU A 244 3.77 -15.14 10.01
N ARG A 245 4.24 -14.34 10.99
CA ARG A 245 5.58 -14.44 11.60
C ARG A 245 6.71 -14.45 10.56
N PRO A 246 6.87 -13.37 9.76
CA PRO A 246 7.95 -13.29 8.78
C PRO A 246 9.31 -13.29 9.48
N ASP A 247 10.34 -13.82 8.81
CA ASP A 247 11.72 -13.74 9.29
C ASP A 247 12.24 -12.30 9.15
N CYS A 248 12.15 -11.55 10.26
CA CYS A 248 12.56 -10.16 10.30
C CYS A 248 14.07 -9.93 10.11
N ASP A 249 14.91 -10.93 10.40
CA ASP A 249 16.36 -10.84 10.14
C ASP A 249 16.65 -10.90 8.64
N VAL A 250 15.91 -11.71 7.91
CA VAL A 250 15.96 -11.73 6.43
C VAL A 250 15.58 -10.37 5.87
N ILE A 251 14.45 -9.81 6.30
CA ILE A 251 13.98 -8.50 5.85
C ILE A 251 14.99 -7.40 6.20
N ALA A 252 15.56 -7.40 7.40
CA ALA A 252 16.56 -6.44 7.83
C ALA A 252 17.85 -6.53 6.99
N ARG A 253 18.25 -7.74 6.57
CA ARG A 253 19.39 -7.89 5.63
C ARG A 253 19.08 -7.25 4.27
N TRP A 254 17.86 -7.40 3.75
CA TRP A 254 17.43 -6.74 2.51
C TRP A 254 17.42 -5.22 2.67
N CYS A 255 16.87 -4.70 3.78
CA CYS A 255 16.86 -3.28 4.07
C CYS A 255 18.27 -2.66 4.10
N ARG A 256 19.24 -3.35 4.75
CA ARG A 256 20.66 -2.90 4.77
C ARG A 256 21.30 -2.91 3.38
N ARG A 257 21.08 -3.96 2.60
CA ARG A 257 21.60 -4.08 1.24
C ARG A 257 21.05 -2.99 0.31
N ASP A 258 19.75 -2.68 0.45
CA ASP A 258 19.04 -1.80 -0.47
C ASP A 258 19.00 -0.33 0.04
N GLY A 259 19.56 -0.05 1.23
CA GLY A 259 19.59 1.30 1.82
C GLY A 259 18.22 1.79 2.30
N THR A 260 17.31 0.87 2.68
CA THR A 260 15.92 1.17 3.06
C THR A 260 15.65 1.02 4.56
N CYS A 261 16.70 0.94 5.41
CA CYS A 261 16.56 0.70 6.84
C CYS A 261 15.69 1.75 7.56
N VAL A 262 15.84 3.04 7.22
CA VAL A 262 15.04 4.10 7.82
C VAL A 262 13.56 3.95 7.48
N ARG A 263 13.24 3.62 6.22
CA ARG A 263 11.86 3.39 5.78
C ARG A 263 11.21 2.24 6.53
N ALA A 264 11.91 1.11 6.59
CA ALA A 264 11.44 -0.07 7.30
C ALA A 264 11.23 0.21 8.79
N ALA A 265 12.19 0.89 9.43
CA ALA A 265 12.13 1.20 10.85
C ALA A 265 10.95 2.11 11.21
N VAL A 266 10.71 3.16 10.43
CA VAL A 266 9.55 4.05 10.65
C VAL A 266 8.24 3.28 10.45
N ALA A 267 8.13 2.49 9.38
CA ALA A 267 6.92 1.72 9.08
C ALA A 267 6.61 0.68 10.17
N ALA A 268 7.62 -0.08 10.61
CA ALA A 268 7.48 -1.09 11.63
C ALA A 268 7.14 -0.48 13.00
N GLU A 269 7.81 0.62 13.38
CA GLU A 269 7.54 1.34 14.64
C GLU A 269 6.13 1.91 14.67
N LEU A 270 5.68 2.53 13.58
CA LEU A 270 4.31 3.03 13.48
C LEU A 270 3.28 1.90 13.50
N SER A 271 3.57 0.76 12.86
CA SER A 271 2.71 -0.42 12.97
C SER A 271 2.60 -0.90 14.41
N ASN A 272 3.72 -0.97 15.15
CA ASN A 272 3.71 -1.34 16.56
C ASN A 272 2.85 -0.40 17.40
N ARG A 273 2.94 0.92 17.17
CA ARG A 273 2.16 1.93 17.91
C ARG A 273 0.68 1.95 17.55
N LEU A 274 0.35 1.86 16.25
CA LEU A 274 -1.01 2.01 15.77
C LEU A 274 -1.82 0.72 15.86
N MET A 275 -1.19 -0.42 15.55
CA MET A 275 -1.86 -1.72 15.39
C MET A 275 -1.55 -2.71 16.50
N GLY A 276 -0.66 -2.36 17.44
CA GLY A 276 -0.21 -3.27 18.50
C GLY A 276 0.61 -4.45 17.97
N THR A 277 1.20 -4.33 16.77
CA THR A 277 2.12 -5.35 16.23
C THR A 277 3.40 -5.43 17.06
N ARG A 278 4.22 -6.45 16.84
CA ARG A 278 5.45 -6.70 17.61
C ARG A 278 6.64 -6.90 16.69
N TYR A 279 6.79 -6.02 15.69
CA TYR A 279 8.00 -6.01 14.88
C TYR A 279 9.23 -5.80 15.77
N PRO A 280 10.26 -6.66 15.65
CA PRO A 280 11.39 -6.65 16.56
C PRO A 280 12.36 -5.48 16.33
N PRO A 281 13.26 -5.19 17.30
CA PRO A 281 14.24 -4.10 17.20
C PRO A 281 15.07 -4.12 15.93
N VAL A 282 15.40 -5.29 15.37
CA VAL A 282 16.17 -5.42 14.12
C VAL A 282 15.50 -4.69 12.94
N LEU A 283 14.19 -4.49 12.98
CA LEU A 283 13.43 -3.73 11.98
C LEU A 283 13.07 -2.32 12.47
N THR A 284 12.94 -2.06 13.78
CA THR A 284 12.50 -0.76 14.32
C THR A 284 13.67 0.16 14.67
N GLU A 285 14.89 -0.34 14.78
CA GLU A 285 16.08 0.45 15.10
C GLU A 285 16.67 1.15 13.87
N GLY A 286 16.02 2.23 13.42
CA GLY A 286 16.49 3.08 12.31
C GLY A 286 17.35 4.28 12.72
N GLY A 287 17.81 4.33 13.98
CA GLY A 287 18.63 5.42 14.53
C GLY A 287 17.88 6.75 14.63
N ASN A 288 18.63 7.84 14.84
CA ASN A 288 18.08 9.18 15.06
C ASN A 288 17.17 9.69 13.91
N ARG A 289 17.40 9.24 12.68
CA ARG A 289 16.56 9.63 11.53
C ARG A 289 15.17 9.04 11.64
N ALA A 290 15.07 7.74 11.90
CA ALA A 290 13.79 7.08 12.09
C ALA A 290 13.02 7.67 13.26
N ALA A 291 13.66 7.89 14.41
CA ALA A 291 13.04 8.51 15.57
C ALA A 291 12.46 9.91 15.25
N ARG A 292 13.22 10.75 14.53
CA ARG A 292 12.73 12.08 14.09
C ARG A 292 11.58 11.99 13.10
N LEU A 293 11.57 11.00 12.19
CA LEU A 293 10.46 10.80 11.29
C LEU A 293 9.21 10.33 12.03
N VAL A 294 9.34 9.37 12.95
CA VAL A 294 8.22 8.92 13.77
C VAL A 294 7.62 10.10 14.54
N SER A 295 8.42 10.93 15.23
CA SER A 295 7.92 12.10 15.96
C SER A 295 7.26 13.16 15.05
N ARG A 296 7.52 13.13 13.76
CA ARG A 296 6.94 14.07 12.78
C ARG A 296 5.61 13.57 12.19
N VAL A 297 5.46 12.27 12.05
CA VAL A 297 4.31 11.64 11.38
C VAL A 297 3.34 10.96 12.35
N TYR A 298 3.67 10.91 13.63
CA TYR A 298 2.86 10.34 14.71
C TYR A 298 2.71 11.32 15.84
N ASP A 299 1.47 11.53 16.26
CA ASP A 299 1.10 12.36 17.40
C ASP A 299 0.94 11.46 18.64
N ALA A 300 1.87 11.59 19.59
CA ALA A 300 1.90 10.78 20.80
C ALA A 300 0.75 11.12 21.78
N ASP A 301 0.23 12.34 21.72
CA ASP A 301 -0.85 12.77 22.62
C ASP A 301 -2.20 12.16 22.23
N THR A 302 -2.42 12.00 20.92
CA THR A 302 -3.66 11.41 20.40
C THR A 302 -3.52 9.93 20.03
N GLY A 303 -2.31 9.39 20.00
CA GLY A 303 -2.05 8.01 19.55
C GLY A 303 -2.29 7.78 18.06
N CYS A 304 -2.35 8.83 17.24
CA CYS A 304 -2.72 8.77 15.83
C CYS A 304 -1.60 9.26 14.92
N LEU A 305 -1.76 9.01 13.61
CA LEU A 305 -0.89 9.64 12.62
C LEU A 305 -1.10 11.16 12.60
N ALA A 306 -0.06 11.90 12.34
CA ALA A 306 -0.11 13.34 12.15
C ALA A 306 -0.99 13.74 10.95
N ASN A 307 -1.41 14.99 10.86
CA ASN A 307 -2.19 15.48 9.73
C ASN A 307 -1.47 15.29 8.40
N GLU A 308 -2.23 15.16 7.32
CA GLU A 308 -1.66 14.97 5.99
C GLU A 308 -0.64 16.09 5.69
N PRO A 309 0.63 15.74 5.39
CA PRO A 309 1.69 16.72 5.24
C PRO A 309 1.51 17.50 3.94
N GLY A 310 1.80 18.80 4.00
CA GLY A 310 1.91 19.63 2.80
C GLY A 310 3.10 19.21 1.93
N ARG A 311 3.15 19.71 0.70
CA ARG A 311 4.16 19.28 -0.30
C ARG A 311 5.62 19.43 0.16
N LEU A 312 5.94 20.54 0.85
CA LEU A 312 7.29 20.77 1.41
C LEU A 312 7.63 19.77 2.51
N GLU A 313 6.63 19.39 3.31
CA GLU A 313 6.81 18.42 4.38
C GLU A 313 7.01 17.02 3.81
N ILE A 314 6.25 16.63 2.77
CA ILE A 314 6.48 15.39 2.02
C ILE A 314 7.92 15.32 1.53
N LEU A 315 8.41 16.42 0.95
CA LEU A 315 9.78 16.50 0.47
C LEU A 315 10.81 16.27 1.60
N LYS A 316 10.60 16.90 2.76
CA LYS A 316 11.48 16.70 3.94
C LYS A 316 11.43 15.26 4.44
N ILE A 317 10.24 14.64 4.49
CA ILE A 317 10.07 13.24 4.86
C ILE A 317 10.85 12.35 3.88
N ASP A 318 10.66 12.55 2.58
CA ASP A 318 11.36 11.76 1.55
C ASP A 318 12.89 11.91 1.65
N MET A 319 13.39 13.13 1.91
CA MET A 319 14.82 13.39 2.13
C MET A 319 15.38 12.71 3.38
N MET A 320 14.58 12.56 4.43
CA MET A 320 15.00 11.88 5.66
C MET A 320 14.94 10.35 5.53
N CYS A 321 14.05 9.84 4.66
CA CYS A 321 13.91 8.40 4.41
C CYS A 321 15.09 7.83 3.64
N ASP A 322 15.55 8.53 2.62
CA ASP A 322 16.63 8.02 1.79
C ASP A 322 17.97 8.17 2.51
N ASP A 323 18.84 7.21 2.30
CA ASP A 323 20.22 7.34 2.76
C ASP A 323 20.97 8.30 1.83
N VAL A 324 20.75 9.59 2.05
CA VAL A 324 21.27 10.71 1.26
C VAL A 324 22.73 11.01 1.69
N SER A 325 23.42 10.03 2.27
CA SER A 325 24.78 10.20 2.80
C SER A 325 25.77 10.74 1.74
N ASP A 326 25.47 10.55 0.45
CA ASP A 326 26.27 11.04 -0.66
C ASP A 326 25.69 12.26 -1.40
N GLY A 327 24.58 12.84 -0.92
CA GLY A 327 23.90 14.00 -1.54
C GLY A 327 23.30 13.75 -2.93
N ARG A 328 23.44 12.55 -3.48
CA ARG A 328 22.96 12.24 -4.84
C ARG A 328 21.45 12.15 -4.93
N GLY A 329 20.78 11.71 -3.84
CA GLY A 329 19.32 11.61 -3.78
C GLY A 329 18.67 12.99 -3.94
N LEU A 330 19.09 13.97 -3.14
CA LEU A 330 18.62 15.35 -3.25
C LEU A 330 18.91 15.96 -4.61
N LYS A 331 20.14 15.77 -5.14
CA LYS A 331 20.53 16.24 -6.47
C LYS A 331 19.66 15.64 -7.57
N LYS A 332 19.40 14.33 -7.54
CA LYS A 332 18.53 13.67 -8.51
C LYS A 332 17.07 14.12 -8.40
N MET A 333 16.60 14.42 -7.19
CA MET A 333 15.26 14.91 -6.97
C MET A 333 15.10 16.35 -7.43
N LEU A 334 16.07 17.24 -7.15
CA LEU A 334 16.04 18.64 -7.60
C LEU A 334 16.35 18.78 -9.09
N PHE A 335 17.26 17.96 -9.58
CA PHE A 335 17.71 17.96 -10.96
C PHE A 335 17.63 16.54 -11.56
N PRO A 336 16.40 16.06 -11.88
CA PRO A 336 16.22 14.77 -12.51
C PRO A 336 16.95 14.70 -13.85
N ASP A 337 17.21 13.49 -14.32
CA ASP A 337 17.83 13.32 -15.63
C ASP A 337 16.96 13.88 -16.77
N ARG A 338 17.61 14.22 -17.89
CA ARG A 338 16.92 14.84 -19.05
C ARG A 338 15.83 13.95 -19.63
N ALA A 339 16.01 12.63 -19.61
CA ALA A 339 15.03 11.70 -20.15
C ALA A 339 13.75 11.66 -19.30
N TRP A 340 13.93 11.64 -17.96
CA TRP A 340 12.82 11.75 -17.02
C TRP A 340 12.08 13.09 -17.16
N MET A 341 12.84 14.20 -17.23
CA MET A 341 12.25 15.54 -17.43
C MET A 341 11.44 15.61 -18.73
N ALA A 342 11.94 15.04 -19.81
CA ALA A 342 11.26 15.04 -21.10
C ALA A 342 9.97 14.22 -21.04
N SER A 343 9.96 13.07 -20.37
CA SER A 343 8.76 12.23 -20.26
C SER A 343 7.66 12.84 -19.38
N VAL A 344 8.04 13.50 -18.27
CA VAL A 344 7.07 14.06 -17.31
C VAL A 344 6.58 15.45 -17.71
N TYR A 345 7.44 16.27 -18.36
CA TYR A 345 7.15 17.67 -18.66
C TYR A 345 7.14 18.00 -20.15
N GLY A 346 7.33 17.03 -21.02
CA GLY A 346 7.40 17.22 -22.47
C GLY A 346 8.69 17.90 -22.94
N GLY A 347 9.72 17.98 -22.09
CA GLY A 347 11.00 18.58 -22.42
C GLY A 347 11.93 18.64 -21.22
N SER A 348 13.22 18.92 -21.45
CA SER A 348 14.27 18.97 -20.42
C SER A 348 14.94 20.34 -20.28
N GLY A 349 14.37 21.40 -20.87
CA GLY A 349 14.87 22.76 -20.79
C GLY A 349 14.45 23.50 -19.51
N VAL A 350 14.84 24.78 -19.39
CA VAL A 350 14.57 25.63 -18.21
C VAL A 350 13.10 25.65 -17.83
N SER A 351 12.19 25.74 -18.81
CA SER A 351 10.73 25.72 -18.59
C SER A 351 10.25 24.44 -17.91
N ALA A 352 10.82 23.27 -18.28
CA ALA A 352 10.51 21.98 -17.65
C ALA A 352 11.01 21.96 -16.21
N HIS A 353 12.23 22.44 -15.94
CA HIS A 353 12.77 22.55 -14.58
C HIS A 353 11.94 23.50 -13.71
N LEU A 354 11.51 24.64 -14.21
CA LEU A 354 10.61 25.54 -13.47
C LEU A 354 9.28 24.88 -13.14
N ARG A 355 8.68 24.11 -14.08
CA ARG A 355 7.48 23.31 -13.79
C ARG A 355 7.73 22.23 -12.74
N HIS A 356 8.90 21.59 -12.80
CA HIS A 356 9.30 20.61 -11.81
C HIS A 356 9.40 21.22 -10.42
N PHE A 357 10.12 22.33 -10.25
CA PHE A 357 10.23 23.04 -8.98
C PHE A 357 8.87 23.50 -8.45
N ARG A 358 8.00 24.08 -9.31
CA ARG A 358 6.62 24.47 -8.91
C ARG A 358 5.77 23.30 -8.44
N ARG A 359 6.03 22.08 -8.90
CA ARG A 359 5.34 20.86 -8.44
C ARG A 359 5.91 20.28 -7.16
N MET A 360 7.13 20.64 -6.82
CA MET A 360 7.79 20.21 -5.58
C MET A 360 7.44 21.11 -4.39
N ILE A 361 7.29 22.40 -4.65
CA ILE A 361 6.83 23.42 -3.68
C ILE A 361 5.30 23.50 -3.70
#